data_3ab2602d3fdc2735ceb9a6c2baf2b96b
#
_entry.id   3ab2602d3fdc2735ceb9a6c2baf2b96b
#
_cell.length_a   1.000
_cell.length_b   1.000
_cell.length_c   1.000
_cell.angle_alpha   90.00
_cell.angle_beta   90.00
_cell.angle_gamma   90.00
#
_symmetry.space_group_name_H-M   'P 1'
#
loop_
_entity.id
_entity.type
_entity.pdbx_description
1 polymer ?
#
loop_
_entity_poly.entity_id
_entity_poly.type
_entity_poly.pdbx_seq_one_letter_code
_entity_poly.pdbx_strand_id
1 'polypeptide(L)'
;MVREGLFKDVDIVLHWHPDDTNSANSRTSNANKSAKFTFNGISAHAAGSPEQGRSALDGVEAMNHMVNMMREHIPQESRIHYVITKGGLAPNVVPDVAEVYYYVRHPKMTVVEELFKRVVNTASGAAIGTDTTMSYEVMHGNFSLLPNDTVQK
;
A
#
# COMPACT_ATOMS: atom_id res chain seq x y z
N MET A 1 9.77 15.33 -14.17
CA MET A 1 9.27 15.97 -15.40
C MET A 1 8.81 17.40 -15.13
N VAL A 2 7.76 17.68 -14.33
CA VAL A 2 7.31 19.05 -14.04
C VAL A 2 8.41 19.88 -13.36
N ARG A 3 9.08 19.35 -12.33
CA ARG A 3 10.18 20.00 -11.63
C ARG A 3 11.36 20.34 -12.54
N GLU A 4 11.59 19.57 -13.58
CA GLU A 4 12.66 19.76 -14.56
C GLU A 4 12.25 20.74 -15.68
N GLY A 5 11.06 21.30 -15.60
CA GLY A 5 10.57 22.30 -16.55
C GLY A 5 10.23 21.75 -17.94
N LEU A 6 10.04 20.43 -18.09
CA LEU A 6 9.76 19.79 -19.39
C LEU A 6 8.40 20.16 -19.99
N PHE A 7 7.55 20.87 -19.24
CA PHE A 7 6.21 21.28 -19.68
C PHE A 7 6.05 22.81 -19.75
N LYS A 8 7.17 23.58 -19.78
CA LYS A 8 7.10 25.05 -19.76
C LYS A 8 6.40 25.66 -20.97
N ASP A 9 6.46 24.99 -22.11
CA ASP A 9 5.88 25.35 -23.41
C ASP A 9 4.66 24.50 -23.78
N VAL A 10 4.08 23.80 -22.80
CA VAL A 10 2.91 22.95 -23.01
C VAL A 10 1.70 23.57 -22.31
N ASP A 11 0.70 23.98 -23.10
CA ASP A 11 -0.54 24.57 -22.60
C ASP A 11 -1.54 23.52 -22.09
N ILE A 12 -1.61 22.36 -22.75
CA ILE A 12 -2.58 21.30 -22.46
C ILE A 12 -1.92 19.93 -22.54
N VAL A 13 -2.22 19.07 -21.57
CA VAL A 13 -1.82 17.64 -21.58
C VAL A 13 -3.08 16.78 -21.65
N LEU A 14 -3.21 16.00 -22.72
CA LEU A 14 -4.25 15.00 -22.86
C LEU A 14 -3.73 13.63 -22.42
N HIS A 15 -4.54 12.95 -21.63
CA HIS A 15 -4.24 11.61 -21.13
C HIS A 15 -5.45 10.72 -21.36
N TRP A 16 -5.23 9.45 -21.64
CA TRP A 16 -6.28 8.45 -21.78
C TRP A 16 -6.00 7.23 -20.91
N HIS A 17 -7.07 6.54 -20.54
CA HIS A 17 -7.02 5.26 -19.84
C HIS A 17 -7.96 4.28 -20.55
N PRO A 18 -7.55 3.02 -20.81
CA PRO A 18 -8.43 2.02 -21.43
C PRO A 18 -9.66 1.78 -20.55
N ASP A 19 -10.81 1.73 -21.20
CA ASP A 19 -12.12 1.47 -20.60
C ASP A 19 -12.99 0.69 -21.62
N ASP A 20 -14.21 0.30 -21.22
CA ASP A 20 -15.15 -0.45 -22.07
C ASP A 20 -15.81 0.42 -23.17
N THR A 21 -15.74 1.73 -23.03
CA THR A 21 -16.29 2.71 -23.97
C THR A 21 -15.35 3.89 -24.22
N ASN A 22 -15.39 4.44 -25.44
CA ASN A 22 -14.72 5.69 -25.76
C ASN A 22 -15.55 6.86 -25.23
N SER A 23 -15.02 7.63 -24.30
CA SER A 23 -15.68 8.79 -23.74
C SER A 23 -14.70 9.89 -23.32
N ALA A 24 -15.07 11.14 -23.56
CA ALA A 24 -14.46 12.29 -22.90
C ALA A 24 -15.25 12.55 -21.61
N ASN A 25 -14.79 12.00 -20.48
CA ASN A 25 -15.60 11.90 -19.27
C ASN A 25 -14.99 12.73 -18.14
N SER A 26 -15.77 13.66 -17.60
CA SER A 26 -15.37 14.52 -16.48
C SER A 26 -15.44 13.81 -15.11
N ARG A 27 -15.18 12.51 -15.05
CA ARG A 27 -15.13 11.78 -13.78
C ARG A 27 -13.84 12.06 -13.02
N THR A 28 -13.96 12.17 -11.70
CA THR A 28 -12.79 12.10 -10.82
C THR A 28 -12.34 10.65 -10.64
N SER A 29 -11.12 10.45 -10.19
CA SER A 29 -10.58 9.16 -9.80
C SER A 29 -10.22 9.14 -8.31
N ASN A 30 -9.82 7.99 -7.79
CA ASN A 30 -9.24 7.95 -6.46
C ASN A 30 -7.78 8.44 -6.47
N ALA A 31 -7.44 9.27 -5.51
CA ALA A 31 -6.07 9.43 -5.08
C ALA A 31 -5.55 8.10 -4.51
N ASN A 32 -4.25 7.88 -4.58
CA ASN A 32 -3.62 6.64 -4.15
C ASN A 32 -2.27 6.90 -3.50
N LYS A 33 -1.94 6.14 -2.46
CA LYS A 33 -0.61 6.01 -1.91
C LYS A 33 -0.31 4.55 -1.66
N SER A 34 0.86 4.10 -2.09
CA SER A 34 1.25 2.70 -2.00
C SER A 34 2.62 2.52 -1.39
N ALA A 35 2.80 1.45 -0.65
CA ALA A 35 4.07 1.08 -0.05
C ALA A 35 4.23 -0.43 0.07
N LYS A 36 5.46 -0.87 0.03
CA LYS A 36 5.90 -2.20 0.42
C LYS A 36 6.36 -2.15 1.86
N PHE A 37 5.83 -3.03 2.68
CA PHE A 37 6.23 -3.22 4.08
C PHE A 37 7.03 -4.52 4.16
N THR A 38 8.26 -4.42 4.61
CA THR A 38 9.17 -5.56 4.80
C THR A 38 9.35 -5.80 6.28
N PHE A 39 9.05 -7.02 6.70
CA PHE A 39 9.31 -7.52 8.04
C PHE A 39 10.56 -8.38 8.02
N ASN A 40 11.40 -8.23 9.05
CA ASN A 40 12.58 -9.07 9.27
C ASN A 40 12.46 -9.73 10.62
N GLY A 41 12.63 -11.02 10.63
CA GLY A 41 12.58 -11.90 11.79
C GLY A 41 13.88 -12.66 11.99
N ILE A 42 13.76 -13.85 12.59
CA ILE A 42 14.89 -14.77 12.85
C ILE A 42 14.50 -16.14 12.33
N SER A 43 15.30 -16.70 11.43
CA SER A 43 15.09 -18.05 10.90
C SER A 43 15.42 -19.12 11.95
N ALA A 44 14.64 -20.19 11.95
CA ALA A 44 14.87 -21.38 12.78
C ALA A 44 14.26 -22.62 12.12
N HIS A 45 14.65 -23.80 12.56
CA HIS A 45 13.98 -25.03 12.15
C HIS A 45 12.63 -25.14 12.87
N ALA A 46 11.54 -25.10 12.10
CA ALA A 46 10.17 -24.97 12.66
C ALA A 46 9.74 -26.12 13.59
N ALA A 47 10.34 -27.31 13.46
CA ALA A 47 10.04 -28.44 14.32
C ALA A 47 11.16 -28.76 15.34
N GLY A 48 12.42 -28.35 15.05
CA GLY A 48 13.57 -28.68 15.88
C GLY A 48 13.85 -27.68 17.01
N SER A 49 13.67 -26.39 16.72
CA SER A 49 13.95 -25.29 17.66
C SER A 49 13.14 -24.03 17.32
N PRO A 50 11.80 -24.13 17.23
CA PRO A 50 10.95 -23.01 16.83
C PRO A 50 11.05 -21.81 17.77
N GLU A 51 11.32 -22.02 19.05
CA GLU A 51 11.48 -20.99 20.07
C GLU A 51 12.65 -20.02 19.79
N GLN A 52 13.61 -20.42 18.96
CA GLN A 52 14.71 -19.57 18.53
C GLN A 52 14.34 -18.66 17.35
N GLY A 53 13.23 -18.95 16.68
CA GLY A 53 12.75 -18.20 15.52
C GLY A 53 11.87 -17.01 15.89
N ARG A 54 11.77 -16.06 14.96
CA ARG A 54 10.79 -14.97 14.94
C ARG A 54 10.28 -14.85 13.51
N SER A 55 9.05 -15.24 13.30
CA SER A 55 8.47 -15.30 11.94
C SER A 55 8.15 -13.91 11.41
N ALA A 56 8.85 -13.50 10.37
CA ALA A 56 8.52 -12.27 9.63
C ALA A 56 7.13 -12.37 8.97
N LEU A 57 6.71 -13.57 8.60
CA LEU A 57 5.38 -13.81 8.04
C LEU A 57 4.29 -13.53 9.08
N ASP A 58 4.48 -13.91 10.34
CA ASP A 58 3.53 -13.60 11.42
C ASP A 58 3.37 -12.09 11.61
N GLY A 59 4.45 -11.32 11.44
CA GLY A 59 4.40 -9.85 11.41
C GLY A 59 3.51 -9.33 10.27
N VAL A 60 3.64 -9.86 9.07
CA VAL A 60 2.78 -9.53 7.92
C VAL A 60 1.33 -9.94 8.18
N GLU A 61 1.08 -11.14 8.68
CA GLU A 61 -0.28 -11.62 8.96
C GLU A 61 -0.95 -10.81 10.08
N ALA A 62 -0.23 -10.50 11.15
CA ALA A 62 -0.72 -9.62 12.22
C ALA A 62 -1.08 -8.22 11.67
N MET A 63 -0.21 -7.61 10.86
CA MET A 63 -0.49 -6.34 10.18
C MET A 63 -1.76 -6.44 9.33
N ASN A 64 -1.88 -7.46 8.49
CA ASN A 64 -3.03 -7.67 7.62
C ASN A 64 -4.32 -7.83 8.42
N HIS A 65 -4.28 -8.57 9.52
CA HIS A 65 -5.42 -8.73 10.41
C HIS A 65 -5.85 -7.40 11.04
N MET A 66 -4.91 -6.62 11.57
CA MET A 66 -5.18 -5.31 12.17
C MET A 66 -5.72 -4.32 11.14
N VAL A 67 -5.20 -4.30 9.90
CA VAL A 67 -5.73 -3.48 8.81
C VAL A 67 -7.15 -3.91 8.43
N ASN A 68 -7.45 -5.19 8.42
CA ASN A 68 -8.81 -5.70 8.14
C ASN A 68 -9.81 -5.26 9.20
N MET A 69 -9.45 -5.28 10.49
CA MET A 69 -10.28 -4.73 11.56
C MET A 69 -10.51 -3.21 11.41
N MET A 70 -9.51 -2.48 10.93
CA MET A 70 -9.61 -1.03 10.70
C MET A 70 -10.64 -0.66 9.63
N ARG A 71 -10.96 -1.57 8.67
CA ARG A 71 -11.83 -1.27 7.52
C ARG A 71 -13.23 -0.81 7.90
N GLU A 72 -13.75 -1.26 9.01
CA GLU A 72 -15.07 -0.85 9.53
C GLU A 72 -15.07 0.61 10.05
N HIS A 73 -13.90 1.16 10.34
CA HIS A 73 -13.72 2.46 10.99
C HIS A 73 -13.01 3.48 10.07
N ILE A 74 -13.28 3.42 8.77
CA ILE A 74 -12.75 4.33 7.75
C ILE A 74 -13.89 4.87 6.87
N PRO A 75 -13.73 6.03 6.18
CA PRO A 75 -14.73 6.54 5.27
C PRO A 75 -15.10 5.50 4.20
N GLN A 76 -16.39 5.43 3.85
CA GLN A 76 -16.95 4.41 2.97
C GLN A 76 -16.31 4.39 1.57
N GLU A 77 -15.89 5.54 1.06
CA GLU A 77 -15.23 5.68 -0.25
C GLU A 77 -13.79 5.16 -0.25
N SER A 78 -13.24 4.87 0.93
CA SER A 78 -11.86 4.38 1.06
C SER A 78 -11.72 2.95 0.53
N ARG A 79 -10.56 2.66 -0.04
CA ARG A 79 -10.19 1.29 -0.43
C ARG A 79 -8.76 1.01 0.03
N ILE A 80 -8.57 -0.13 0.66
CA ILE A 80 -7.24 -0.62 1.06
C ILE A 80 -7.10 -2.02 0.47
N HIS A 81 -6.10 -2.21 -0.36
CA HIS A 81 -5.79 -3.48 -1.00
C HIS A 81 -4.39 -3.90 -0.63
N TYR A 82 -4.12 -5.20 -0.58
CA TYR A 82 -2.78 -5.71 -0.40
C TYR A 82 -2.57 -7.05 -1.09
N VAL A 83 -1.30 -7.36 -1.29
CA VAL A 83 -0.84 -8.68 -1.70
C VAL A 83 0.45 -9.00 -0.94
N ILE A 84 0.58 -10.22 -0.43
CA ILE A 84 1.84 -10.71 0.13
C ILE A 84 2.75 -11.05 -1.05
N THR A 85 3.89 -10.38 -1.14
CA THR A 85 4.86 -10.53 -2.23
C THR A 85 6.01 -11.48 -1.85
N LYS A 86 6.25 -11.64 -0.52
CA LYS A 86 7.19 -12.64 0.03
C LYS A 86 6.60 -13.18 1.33
N GLY A 87 6.57 -14.50 1.51
CA GLY A 87 5.99 -15.15 2.68
C GLY A 87 6.80 -16.34 3.21
N GLY A 88 8.08 -16.47 2.81
CA GLY A 88 8.91 -17.62 3.15
C GLY A 88 9.13 -18.58 1.98
N LEU A 89 9.95 -19.59 2.18
CA LEU A 89 10.39 -20.53 1.14
C LEU A 89 9.93 -21.97 1.39
N ALA A 90 9.90 -22.41 2.64
CA ALA A 90 9.54 -23.78 3.00
C ALA A 90 8.85 -23.82 4.36
N PRO A 91 7.85 -24.71 4.55
CA PRO A 91 7.05 -24.75 5.80
C PRO A 91 7.83 -25.21 7.04
N ASN A 92 8.95 -25.87 6.86
CA ASN A 92 9.83 -26.33 7.94
C ASN A 92 10.90 -25.31 8.35
N VAL A 93 10.88 -24.09 7.76
CA VAL A 93 11.80 -22.99 8.06
C VAL A 93 10.99 -21.76 8.46
N VAL A 94 11.21 -21.26 9.68
CA VAL A 94 10.63 -20.00 10.14
C VAL A 94 11.10 -18.86 9.23
N PRO A 95 10.17 -18.11 8.57
CA PRO A 95 10.55 -17.05 7.62
C PRO A 95 11.26 -15.89 8.31
N ASP A 96 12.49 -15.59 7.88
CA ASP A 96 13.26 -14.45 8.36
C ASP A 96 12.94 -13.14 7.63
N VAL A 97 12.35 -13.22 6.43
CA VAL A 97 11.90 -12.07 5.65
C VAL A 97 10.52 -12.31 5.07
N ALA A 98 9.61 -11.35 5.25
CA ALA A 98 8.33 -11.32 4.56
C ALA A 98 8.01 -9.90 4.08
N GLU A 99 7.27 -9.79 2.98
CA GLU A 99 6.92 -8.51 2.37
C GLU A 99 5.45 -8.50 1.97
N VAL A 100 4.76 -7.40 2.26
CA VAL A 100 3.40 -7.13 1.82
C VAL A 100 3.32 -5.77 1.13
N TYR A 101 2.64 -5.72 -0.01
CA TYR A 101 2.45 -4.52 -0.81
C TYR A 101 1.03 -3.99 -0.66
N TYR A 102 0.89 -2.75 -0.18
CA TYR A 102 -0.36 -2.07 0.13
C TYR A 102 -0.67 -0.92 -0.83
N TYR A 103 -1.94 -0.78 -1.17
CA TYR A 103 -2.55 0.40 -1.78
C TYR A 103 -3.60 0.99 -0.84
N VAL A 104 -3.53 2.30 -0.61
CA VAL A 104 -4.53 3.07 0.13
C VAL A 104 -5.13 4.11 -0.80
N ARG A 105 -6.45 4.08 -0.97
CA ARG A 105 -7.17 4.91 -1.95
C ARG A 105 -8.36 5.62 -1.32
N HIS A 106 -8.60 6.85 -1.74
CA HIS A 106 -9.79 7.65 -1.45
C HIS A 106 -9.86 8.82 -2.45
N PRO A 107 -11.04 9.41 -2.77
CA PRO A 107 -11.13 10.58 -3.66
C PRO A 107 -10.30 11.77 -3.18
N LYS A 108 -10.16 11.97 -1.87
CA LYS A 108 -9.37 13.07 -1.28
C LYS A 108 -8.01 12.56 -0.78
N MET A 109 -6.92 13.20 -1.24
CA MET A 109 -5.55 12.84 -0.82
C MET A 109 -5.35 13.03 0.69
N THR A 110 -5.96 14.03 1.32
CA THR A 110 -5.86 14.25 2.76
C THR A 110 -6.31 13.03 3.57
N VAL A 111 -7.40 12.37 3.14
CA VAL A 111 -7.89 11.12 3.75
C VAL A 111 -6.92 9.96 3.47
N VAL A 112 -6.35 9.89 2.26
CA VAL A 112 -5.33 8.88 1.93
C VAL A 112 -4.13 8.98 2.87
N GLU A 113 -3.65 10.19 3.14
CA GLU A 113 -2.51 10.41 4.05
C GLU A 113 -2.82 10.00 5.50
N GLU A 114 -4.02 10.32 6.00
CA GLU A 114 -4.48 9.91 7.33
C GLU A 114 -4.58 8.39 7.45
N LEU A 115 -5.20 7.73 6.46
CA LEU A 115 -5.34 6.27 6.44
C LEU A 115 -3.99 5.59 6.28
N PHE A 116 -3.11 6.12 5.43
CA PHE A 116 -1.76 5.58 5.26
C PHE A 116 -0.97 5.61 6.56
N LYS A 117 -1.05 6.70 7.32
CA LYS A 117 -0.45 6.79 8.65
C LYS A 117 -0.98 5.71 9.60
N ARG A 118 -2.29 5.42 9.57
CA ARG A 118 -2.88 4.33 10.36
C ARG A 118 -2.35 2.96 9.92
N VAL A 119 -2.19 2.72 8.60
CA VAL A 119 -1.58 1.48 8.08
C VAL A 119 -0.13 1.33 8.56
N VAL A 120 0.67 2.41 8.56
CA VAL A 120 2.03 2.38 9.11
C VAL A 120 2.02 2.06 10.61
N ASN A 121 1.07 2.61 11.37
CA ASN A 121 0.94 2.33 12.80
C ASN A 121 0.59 0.85 13.05
N THR A 122 -0.29 0.23 12.21
CA THR A 122 -0.57 -1.21 12.34
C THR A 122 0.67 -2.06 12.04
N ALA A 123 1.46 -1.67 11.04
CA ALA A 123 2.71 -2.37 10.73
C ALA A 123 3.71 -2.29 11.91
N SER A 124 3.85 -1.12 12.51
CA SER A 124 4.70 -0.93 13.69
C SER A 124 4.22 -1.74 14.89
N GLY A 125 2.90 -1.74 15.16
CA GLY A 125 2.29 -2.54 16.23
C GLY A 125 2.45 -4.04 16.01
N ALA A 126 2.30 -4.51 14.77
CA ALA A 126 2.52 -5.89 14.39
C ALA A 126 3.98 -6.32 14.62
N ALA A 127 4.95 -5.49 14.21
CA ALA A 127 6.36 -5.78 14.41
C ALA A 127 6.71 -5.91 15.91
N ILE A 128 6.20 -4.99 16.75
CA ILE A 128 6.39 -5.06 18.20
C ILE A 128 5.76 -6.35 18.77
N GLY A 129 4.53 -6.67 18.37
CA GLY A 129 3.80 -7.82 18.90
C GLY A 129 4.36 -9.18 18.47
N THR A 130 5.11 -9.24 17.36
CA THR A 130 5.74 -10.46 16.83
C THR A 130 7.24 -10.54 17.08
N ASP A 131 7.80 -9.58 17.81
CA ASP A 131 9.23 -9.48 18.08
C ASP A 131 10.08 -9.49 16.79
N THR A 132 9.59 -8.78 15.77
CA THR A 132 10.23 -8.57 14.47
C THR A 132 10.58 -7.11 14.26
N THR A 133 11.35 -6.80 13.21
CA THR A 133 11.57 -5.40 12.78
C THR A 133 10.82 -5.13 11.48
N MET A 134 10.38 -3.88 11.29
CA MET A 134 9.65 -3.47 10.10
C MET A 134 10.25 -2.21 9.48
N SER A 135 10.35 -2.21 8.16
CA SER A 135 10.62 -1.04 7.34
C SER A 135 9.60 -0.94 6.22
N TYR A 136 9.43 0.25 5.63
CA TYR A 136 8.59 0.39 4.46
C TYR A 136 9.18 1.36 3.43
N GLU A 137 8.85 1.12 2.16
CA GLU A 137 9.21 1.96 1.03
C GLU A 137 7.94 2.41 0.31
N VAL A 138 7.78 3.74 0.13
CA VAL A 138 6.69 4.30 -0.65
C VAL A 138 6.99 4.11 -2.13
N MET A 139 6.15 3.36 -2.82
CA MET A 139 6.33 3.04 -4.24
C MET A 139 5.82 4.16 -5.14
N HIS A 140 4.64 4.68 -4.85
CA HIS A 140 4.08 5.84 -5.55
C HIS A 140 2.94 6.49 -4.75
N GLY A 141 2.63 7.74 -5.14
CA GLY A 141 1.46 8.47 -4.68
C GLY A 141 0.97 9.40 -5.77
N ASN A 142 -0.33 9.37 -6.06
CA ASN A 142 -0.96 10.24 -7.07
C ASN A 142 -2.23 10.86 -6.51
N PHE A 143 -2.47 12.12 -6.87
CA PHE A 143 -3.75 12.77 -6.63
C PHE A 143 -4.84 12.17 -7.51
N SER A 144 -6.10 12.38 -7.11
CA SER A 144 -7.25 12.14 -7.98
C SER A 144 -7.20 13.06 -9.21
N LEU A 145 -7.85 12.63 -10.29
CA LEU A 145 -8.03 13.48 -11.47
C LEU A 145 -8.87 14.70 -11.09
N LEU A 146 -8.44 15.86 -11.58
CA LEU A 146 -9.21 17.10 -11.53
C LEU A 146 -9.98 17.22 -12.87
N PRO A 147 -11.32 17.06 -12.86
CA PRO A 147 -12.11 17.19 -14.08
C PRO A 147 -11.98 18.58 -14.70
N ASN A 148 -11.94 18.63 -16.04
CA ASN A 148 -11.92 19.87 -16.80
C ASN A 148 -12.93 19.80 -17.95
N ASP A 149 -14.17 20.21 -17.68
CA ASP A 149 -15.28 20.14 -18.64
C ASP A 149 -15.07 21.00 -19.89
N THR A 150 -14.24 22.04 -19.80
CA THR A 150 -13.95 22.93 -20.95
C THR A 150 -13.08 22.24 -21.99
N VAL A 151 -12.08 21.48 -21.55
CA VAL A 151 -11.15 20.76 -22.44
C VAL A 151 -11.76 19.47 -22.97
N GLN A 152 -12.77 18.92 -22.27
CA GLN A 152 -13.43 17.66 -22.64
C GLN A 152 -14.58 17.84 -23.66
N LYS A 153 -15.02 19.06 -23.89
CA LYS A 153 -16.00 19.44 -24.94
C LYS A 153 -15.34 19.66 -26.27
#